data_46f23a4879ec717dac1efb6a67100b1d
#
_entry.id   46f23a4879ec717dac1efb6a67100b1d
#
_cell.length_a   1.000
_cell.length_b   1.000
_cell.length_c   1.000
_cell.angle_alpha   90.00
_cell.angle_beta   90.00
_cell.angle_gamma   90.00
#
_symmetry.space_group_name_H-M   'P 1'
#
loop_
_entity.id
_entity.type
_entity.pdbx_description
1 polymer ?
#
loop_
_entity_poly.entity_id
_entity_poly.type
_entity_poly.pdbx_seq_one_letter_code
_entity_poly.pdbx_strand_id
1 'polypeptide(L)'
;MKRIILVIWLLLPAVAIAYHLGPGQKQMTMDQANRLLREAEELAALDSWSQVALRYEEALQLLPKEEVLIRQQLRLELAKAQMLSSQLPVAHRALGDLVDELKEEGVGSQTLLQEARSAHANSQYYMTWLMRLEGQPEE
;
A
#
# COMPACT_ATOMS: atom_id res chain seq x y z
N MET A 1 14.56 -40.87 -31.52
CA MET A 1 13.42 -39.95 -31.64
C MET A 1 12.38 -40.16 -30.52
N LYS A 2 11.83 -41.36 -30.28
CA LYS A 2 10.81 -41.59 -29.23
C LYS A 2 11.24 -41.17 -27.80
N ARG A 3 12.51 -41.36 -27.43
CA ARG A 3 13.03 -40.96 -26.08
C ARG A 3 13.11 -39.46 -25.90
N ILE A 4 13.39 -38.69 -26.93
CA ILE A 4 13.45 -37.22 -26.88
C ILE A 4 12.04 -36.63 -26.69
N ILE A 5 11.06 -37.20 -27.38
CA ILE A 5 9.65 -36.80 -27.25
C ILE A 5 9.14 -37.05 -25.84
N LEU A 6 9.54 -38.16 -25.22
CA LEU A 6 9.15 -38.52 -23.84
C LEU A 6 9.75 -37.57 -22.82
N VAL A 7 11.01 -37.13 -23.01
CA VAL A 7 11.68 -36.14 -22.14
C VAL A 7 11.03 -34.77 -22.27
N ILE A 8 10.69 -34.33 -23.49
CA ILE A 8 10.00 -33.06 -23.73
C ILE A 8 8.61 -33.09 -23.07
N TRP A 9 7.90 -34.22 -23.18
CA TRP A 9 6.58 -34.37 -22.60
C TRP A 9 6.57 -34.34 -21.08
N LEU A 10 7.66 -34.82 -20.44
CA LEU A 10 7.86 -34.77 -19.00
C LEU A 10 8.35 -33.42 -18.50
N LEU A 11 9.10 -32.69 -19.33
CA LEU A 11 9.59 -31.34 -19.02
C LEU A 11 8.49 -30.27 -19.06
N LEU A 12 7.51 -30.43 -19.95
CA LEU A 12 6.41 -29.46 -20.11
C LEU A 12 5.62 -29.21 -18.81
N PRO A 13 5.13 -30.24 -18.09
CA PRO A 13 4.47 -30.02 -16.81
C PRO A 13 5.42 -29.49 -15.73
N ALA A 14 6.69 -29.88 -15.73
CA ALA A 14 7.66 -29.37 -14.77
C ALA A 14 7.93 -27.87 -14.97
N VAL A 15 8.05 -27.40 -16.20
CA VAL A 15 8.17 -25.98 -16.54
C VAL A 15 6.88 -25.21 -16.21
N ALA A 16 5.71 -25.79 -16.48
CA ALA A 16 4.42 -25.20 -16.14
C ALA A 16 4.25 -25.05 -14.61
N ILE A 17 4.65 -26.06 -13.84
CA ILE A 17 4.64 -26.02 -12.38
C ILE A 17 5.64 -25.00 -11.86
N ALA A 18 6.86 -24.95 -12.39
CA ALA A 18 7.87 -23.97 -11.97
C ALA A 18 7.44 -22.54 -12.30
N TYR A 19 6.78 -22.31 -13.44
CA TYR A 19 6.20 -21.00 -13.78
C TYR A 19 5.04 -20.64 -12.87
N HIS A 20 4.18 -21.59 -12.55
CA HIS A 20 3.02 -21.37 -11.69
C HIS A 20 3.39 -21.14 -10.23
N LEU A 21 4.44 -21.78 -9.73
CA LEU A 21 4.93 -21.63 -8.35
C LEU A 21 5.86 -20.43 -8.14
N GLY A 22 6.31 -19.78 -9.20
CA GLY A 22 7.23 -18.64 -9.15
C GLY A 22 6.65 -17.36 -9.76
N PRO A 23 7.06 -16.97 -10.97
CA PRO A 23 6.72 -15.66 -11.54
C PRO A 23 5.22 -15.50 -11.83
N GLY A 24 4.50 -16.56 -12.12
CA GLY A 24 3.06 -16.51 -12.40
C GLY A 24 2.22 -16.05 -11.21
N GLN A 25 2.56 -16.49 -10.00
CA GLN A 25 1.84 -16.05 -8.79
C GLN A 25 2.11 -14.57 -8.47
N LYS A 26 3.35 -14.12 -8.67
CA LYS A 26 3.70 -12.71 -8.44
C LYS A 26 2.90 -11.77 -9.37
N GLN A 27 2.74 -12.15 -10.63
CA GLN A 27 1.92 -11.37 -11.58
C GLN A 27 0.45 -11.37 -11.18
N MET A 28 -0.10 -12.52 -10.78
CA MET A 28 -1.51 -12.60 -10.34
C MET A 28 -1.79 -11.72 -9.11
N THR A 29 -0.87 -11.67 -8.14
CA THR A 29 -1.05 -10.82 -6.95
C THR A 29 -0.93 -9.34 -7.30
N MET A 30 -0.04 -8.96 -8.21
CA MET A 30 0.06 -7.59 -8.71
C MET A 30 -1.20 -7.17 -9.48
N ASP A 31 -1.76 -8.04 -10.32
CA ASP A 31 -3.00 -7.75 -11.05
C ASP A 31 -4.20 -7.60 -10.10
N GLN A 32 -4.25 -8.41 -9.03
CA GLN A 32 -5.26 -8.26 -7.99
C GLN A 32 -5.09 -6.96 -7.21
N ALA A 33 -3.88 -6.60 -6.83
CA ALA A 33 -3.60 -5.32 -6.16
C ALA A 33 -4.01 -4.13 -7.06
N ASN A 34 -3.64 -4.16 -8.35
CA ASN A 34 -4.02 -3.10 -9.30
C ASN A 34 -5.54 -2.99 -9.49
N ARG A 35 -6.28 -4.09 -9.39
CA ARG A 35 -7.74 -4.03 -9.43
C ARG A 35 -8.30 -3.33 -8.19
N LEU A 36 -7.80 -3.66 -7.00
CA LEU A 36 -8.21 -3.00 -5.76
C LEU A 36 -7.90 -1.50 -5.76
N LEU A 37 -6.77 -1.10 -6.37
CA LEU A 37 -6.44 0.32 -6.53
C LEU A 37 -7.43 1.04 -7.43
N ARG A 38 -7.85 0.45 -8.54
CA ARG A 38 -8.90 1.03 -9.40
C ARG A 38 -10.25 1.13 -8.69
N GLU A 39 -10.64 0.09 -7.93
CA GLU A 39 -11.85 0.13 -7.09
C GLU A 39 -11.76 1.26 -6.05
N ALA A 40 -10.59 1.48 -5.46
CA ALA A 40 -10.36 2.58 -4.53
C ALA A 40 -10.52 3.95 -5.20
N GLU A 41 -10.03 4.13 -6.43
CA GLU A 41 -10.21 5.36 -7.20
C GLU A 41 -11.70 5.65 -7.49
N GLU A 42 -12.46 4.63 -7.87
CA GLU A 42 -13.90 4.73 -8.09
C GLU A 42 -14.65 5.11 -6.79
N LEU A 43 -14.28 4.51 -5.66
CA LEU A 43 -14.84 4.81 -4.35
C LEU A 43 -14.46 6.21 -3.86
N ALA A 44 -13.25 6.69 -4.17
CA ALA A 44 -12.80 8.04 -3.86
C ALA A 44 -13.62 9.09 -4.61
N ALA A 45 -13.98 8.81 -5.87
CA ALA A 45 -14.87 9.68 -6.64
C ALA A 45 -16.29 9.80 -6.05
N LEU A 46 -16.66 8.86 -5.16
CA LEU A 46 -17.92 8.84 -4.42
C LEU A 46 -17.78 9.31 -2.96
N ASP A 47 -16.65 9.87 -2.57
CA ASP A 47 -16.30 10.28 -1.20
C ASP A 47 -16.43 9.15 -0.16
N SER A 48 -16.34 7.88 -0.60
CA SER A 48 -16.48 6.70 0.26
C SER A 48 -15.16 6.32 0.94
N TRP A 49 -14.55 7.27 1.66
CA TRP A 49 -13.17 7.18 2.18
C TRP A 49 -12.89 5.98 3.07
N SER A 50 -13.87 5.52 3.85
CA SER A 50 -13.72 4.30 4.67
C SER A 50 -13.52 3.05 3.80
N GLN A 51 -14.20 2.97 2.65
CA GLN A 51 -14.05 1.87 1.72
C GLN A 51 -12.75 2.01 0.91
N VAL A 52 -12.35 3.25 0.57
CA VAL A 52 -11.04 3.53 -0.05
C VAL A 52 -9.91 3.00 0.82
N ALA A 53 -9.91 3.33 2.13
CA ALA A 53 -8.92 2.85 3.07
C ALA A 53 -8.89 1.31 3.12
N LEU A 54 -10.04 0.66 3.15
CA LEU A 54 -10.12 -0.81 3.14
C LEU A 54 -9.49 -1.41 1.88
N ARG A 55 -9.77 -0.85 0.69
CA ARG A 55 -9.15 -1.34 -0.56
C ARG A 55 -7.64 -1.15 -0.59
N TYR A 56 -7.14 -0.04 -0.05
CA TYR A 56 -5.70 0.18 0.08
C TYR A 56 -5.04 -0.80 1.06
N GLU A 57 -5.69 -1.13 2.17
CA GLU A 57 -5.22 -2.16 3.11
C GLU A 57 -5.14 -3.54 2.46
N GLU A 58 -6.21 -3.94 1.75
CA GLU A 58 -6.26 -5.20 1.00
C GLU A 58 -5.16 -5.26 -0.08
N ALA A 59 -4.96 -4.18 -0.83
CA ALA A 59 -3.90 -4.09 -1.83
C ALA A 59 -2.50 -4.20 -1.20
N LEU A 60 -2.25 -3.56 -0.06
CA LEU A 60 -0.99 -3.66 0.68
C LEU A 60 -0.66 -5.09 1.12
N GLN A 61 -1.67 -5.88 1.47
CA GLN A 61 -1.48 -7.29 1.85
C GLN A 61 -1.06 -8.16 0.66
N LEU A 62 -1.50 -7.81 -0.54
CA LEU A 62 -1.17 -8.53 -1.77
C LEU A 62 0.19 -8.15 -2.35
N LEU A 63 0.65 -6.92 -2.12
CA LEU A 63 1.91 -6.43 -2.67
C LEU A 63 3.10 -7.20 -2.09
N PRO A 64 4.02 -7.69 -2.93
CA PRO A 64 5.26 -8.31 -2.50
C PRO A 64 6.07 -7.39 -1.60
N LYS A 65 6.77 -7.95 -0.61
CA LYS A 65 7.58 -7.16 0.34
C LYS A 65 8.76 -6.45 -0.34
N GLU A 66 9.21 -6.99 -1.45
CA GLU A 66 10.32 -6.48 -2.26
C GLU A 66 9.96 -5.18 -3.00
N GLU A 67 8.68 -4.92 -3.20
CA GLU A 67 8.17 -3.71 -3.86
C GLU A 67 8.09 -2.54 -2.86
N VAL A 68 9.24 -2.20 -2.26
CA VAL A 68 9.32 -1.24 -1.14
C VAL A 68 8.71 0.12 -1.50
N LEU A 69 9.11 0.70 -2.63
CA LEU A 69 8.62 2.03 -3.05
C LEU A 69 7.11 2.07 -3.27
N ILE A 70 6.56 1.04 -3.93
CA ILE A 70 5.11 0.95 -4.17
C ILE A 70 4.37 0.81 -2.86
N ARG A 71 4.88 0.00 -1.94
CA ARG A 71 4.30 -0.17 -0.61
C ARG A 71 4.32 1.12 0.20
N GLN A 72 5.42 1.87 0.19
CA GLN A 72 5.54 3.16 0.88
C GLN A 72 4.57 4.18 0.30
N GLN A 73 4.46 4.26 -1.02
CA GLN A 73 3.52 5.14 -1.70
C GLN A 73 2.07 4.78 -1.35
N LEU A 74 1.72 3.49 -1.37
CA LEU A 74 0.38 3.04 -1.01
C LEU A 74 0.06 3.26 0.47
N ARG A 75 1.04 3.14 1.38
CA ARG A 75 0.87 3.50 2.80
C ARG A 75 0.58 4.98 3.00
N LEU A 76 1.19 5.86 2.20
CA LEU A 76 0.87 7.28 2.21
C LEU A 76 -0.59 7.53 1.78
N GLU A 77 -1.02 6.92 0.68
CA GLU A 77 -2.40 7.07 0.19
C GLU A 77 -3.43 6.48 1.16
N LEU A 78 -3.13 5.33 1.77
CA LEU A 78 -3.94 4.74 2.84
C LEU A 78 -4.12 5.72 4.01
N ALA A 79 -3.02 6.30 4.48
CA ALA A 79 -3.09 7.25 5.60
C ALA A 79 -3.89 8.51 5.25
N LYS A 80 -3.78 9.01 4.02
CA LYS A 80 -4.63 10.12 3.53
C LYS A 80 -6.12 9.74 3.54
N ALA A 81 -6.47 8.54 3.07
CA ALA A 81 -7.84 8.04 3.10
C ALA A 81 -8.35 7.86 4.53
N GLN A 82 -7.51 7.37 5.44
CA GLN A 82 -7.82 7.24 6.88
C GLN A 82 -8.08 8.60 7.53
N MET A 83 -7.34 9.65 7.16
CA MET A 83 -7.62 11.01 7.64
C MET A 83 -9.03 11.48 7.25
N LEU A 84 -9.48 11.14 6.03
CA LEU A 84 -10.79 11.52 5.49
C LEU A 84 -11.92 10.61 6.00
N SER A 85 -11.60 9.42 6.52
CA SER A 85 -12.57 8.45 7.05
C SER A 85 -12.74 8.46 8.57
N SER A 86 -12.39 9.56 9.22
CA SER A 86 -12.48 9.71 10.69
C SER A 86 -11.53 8.78 11.47
N GLN A 87 -10.47 8.27 10.85
CA GLN A 87 -9.44 7.44 11.47
C GLN A 87 -8.15 8.25 11.71
N LEU A 88 -8.29 9.53 12.05
CA LEU A 88 -7.17 10.46 12.17
C LEU A 88 -6.05 10.00 13.12
N PRO A 89 -6.30 9.41 14.31
CA PRO A 89 -5.23 8.95 15.19
C PRO A 89 -4.39 7.81 14.58
N VAL A 90 -5.03 6.94 13.79
CA VAL A 90 -4.36 5.83 13.08
C VAL A 90 -3.50 6.39 11.97
N ALA A 91 -4.06 7.28 11.16
CA ALA A 91 -3.36 7.96 10.07
C ALA A 91 -2.15 8.75 10.55
N HIS A 92 -2.31 9.52 11.65
CA HIS A 92 -1.23 10.32 12.21
C HIS A 92 -0.03 9.45 12.60
N ARG A 93 -0.26 8.33 13.30
CA ARG A 93 0.80 7.39 13.68
C ARG A 93 1.46 6.76 12.46
N ALA A 94 0.66 6.26 11.52
CA ALA A 94 1.16 5.62 10.30
C ALA A 94 2.03 6.58 9.45
N LEU A 95 1.66 7.86 9.40
CA LEU A 95 2.43 8.90 8.71
C LEU A 95 3.74 9.20 9.43
N GLY A 96 3.75 9.24 10.76
CA GLY A 96 4.97 9.40 11.55
C GLY A 96 5.96 8.27 11.28
N ASP A 97 5.51 7.02 11.39
CA ASP A 97 6.31 5.83 11.12
C ASP A 97 6.88 5.83 9.68
N LEU A 98 6.05 6.21 8.70
CA LEU A 98 6.48 6.30 7.29
C LEU A 98 7.55 7.39 7.08
N VAL A 99 7.38 8.56 7.70
CA VAL A 99 8.36 9.65 7.62
C VAL A 99 9.70 9.24 8.22
N ASP A 100 9.70 8.53 9.35
CA ASP A 100 10.93 8.10 9.98
C ASP A 100 11.63 7.00 9.18
N GLU A 101 10.89 6.03 8.64
CA GLU A 101 11.40 5.01 7.71
C GLU A 101 12.07 5.65 6.48
N LEU A 102 11.38 6.60 5.83
CA LEU A 102 11.91 7.28 4.62
C LEU A 102 13.15 8.14 4.90
N LYS A 103 13.32 8.65 6.13
CA LYS A 103 14.55 9.36 6.53
C LYS A 103 15.73 8.41 6.72
N GLU A 104 15.49 7.25 7.32
CA GLU A 104 16.54 6.27 7.63
C GLU A 104 17.07 5.60 6.37
N GLU A 105 16.20 5.26 5.44
CA GLU A 105 16.59 4.58 4.20
C GLU A 105 17.44 5.46 3.27
N GLY A 106 17.33 6.79 3.35
CA GLY A 106 18.14 7.75 2.58
C GLY A 106 18.05 7.65 1.05
N VAL A 107 17.36 6.66 0.53
CA VAL A 107 17.27 6.27 -0.89
C VAL A 107 15.86 6.46 -1.45
N GLY A 108 14.88 6.75 -0.59
CA GLY A 108 13.51 7.01 -1.00
C GLY A 108 13.41 8.26 -1.89
N SER A 109 12.41 8.29 -2.76
CA SER A 109 12.08 9.50 -3.52
C SER A 109 11.96 10.68 -2.56
N GLN A 110 12.79 11.71 -2.72
CA GLN A 110 12.68 12.95 -1.92
C GLN A 110 11.26 13.53 -2.00
N THR A 111 10.60 13.34 -3.12
CA THR A 111 9.20 13.72 -3.34
C THR A 111 8.28 12.98 -2.36
N LEU A 112 8.40 11.67 -2.24
CA LEU A 112 7.59 10.87 -1.31
C LEU A 112 7.81 11.28 0.15
N LEU A 113 9.05 11.54 0.54
CA LEU A 113 9.36 12.04 1.88
C LEU A 113 8.72 13.42 2.15
N GLN A 114 8.75 14.33 1.17
CA GLN A 114 8.11 15.64 1.29
C GLN A 114 6.59 15.52 1.39
N GLU A 115 5.97 14.67 0.60
CA GLU A 115 4.54 14.41 0.66
C GLU A 115 4.14 13.78 2.00
N ALA A 116 4.88 12.79 2.47
CA ALA A 116 4.64 12.15 3.77
C ALA A 116 4.77 13.15 4.93
N ARG A 117 5.79 14.01 4.91
CA ARG A 117 5.94 15.09 5.89
C ARG A 117 4.79 16.08 5.86
N SER A 118 4.34 16.47 4.68
CA SER A 118 3.21 17.38 4.53
C SER A 118 1.92 16.75 5.05
N ALA A 119 1.65 15.48 4.71
CA ALA A 119 0.50 14.76 5.23
C ALA A 119 0.56 14.56 6.74
N HIS A 120 1.75 14.26 7.31
CA HIS A 120 1.95 14.15 8.75
C HIS A 120 1.71 15.47 9.47
N ALA A 121 2.23 16.58 8.96
CA ALA A 121 1.98 17.92 9.53
C ALA A 121 0.49 18.28 9.49
N ASN A 122 -0.20 17.97 8.39
CA ASN A 122 -1.65 18.16 8.29
C ASN A 122 -2.40 17.31 9.31
N SER A 123 -2.03 16.04 9.48
CA SER A 123 -2.65 15.18 10.49
C SER A 123 -2.45 15.69 11.90
N GLN A 124 -1.27 16.23 12.21
CA GLN A 124 -0.97 16.85 13.52
C GLN A 124 -1.83 18.09 13.77
N TYR A 125 -2.01 18.94 12.76
CA TYR A 125 -2.88 20.10 12.86
C TYR A 125 -4.33 19.69 13.18
N TYR A 126 -4.87 18.70 12.47
CA TYR A 126 -6.23 18.20 12.72
C TYR A 126 -6.35 17.51 14.09
N MET A 127 -5.33 16.78 14.54
CA MET A 127 -5.32 16.19 15.89
C MET A 127 -5.40 17.27 16.98
N THR A 128 -4.60 18.34 16.86
CA THR A 128 -4.60 19.45 17.80
C THR A 128 -5.97 20.14 17.84
N TRP A 129 -6.58 20.35 16.67
CA TRP A 129 -7.91 20.95 16.54
C TRP A 129 -8.99 20.08 17.21
N LEU A 130 -8.91 18.76 17.03
CA LEU A 130 -9.85 17.79 17.60
C LEU A 130 -9.73 17.76 19.13
N MET A 131 -8.52 17.76 19.69
CA MET A 131 -8.29 17.83 21.13
C MET A 131 -8.86 19.11 21.75
N ARG A 132 -8.73 20.25 21.07
CA ARG A 132 -9.35 21.51 21.53
C ARG A 132 -10.87 21.44 21.56
N LEU A 133 -11.49 20.82 20.56
CA LEU A 133 -12.95 20.65 20.52
C LEU A 133 -13.45 19.71 21.62
N GLU A 134 -12.68 18.68 21.95
CA GLU A 134 -13.00 17.73 23.01
C GLU A 134 -12.70 18.26 24.42
N GLY A 135 -12.15 19.48 24.51
CA GLY A 135 -11.82 20.13 25.80
C GLY A 135 -10.63 19.53 26.50
N GLN A 136 -9.77 18.82 25.80
CA GLN A 136 -8.52 18.33 26.36
C GLN A 136 -7.49 19.46 26.41
N PRO A 137 -6.82 19.71 27.55
CA PRO A 137 -5.76 20.70 27.63
C PRO A 137 -4.57 20.30 26.75
N GLU A 138 -3.97 21.30 26.11
CA GLU A 138 -2.72 21.09 25.33
C GLU A 138 -1.63 20.65 26.33
N GLU A 139 -1.08 19.43 26.13
CA GLU A 139 0.14 18.98 26.78
C GLU A 139 1.39 19.41 26.01
#